data_ca65e91616e4a45bef4aed5c279eef7f
#
_entry.id   ca65e91616e4a45bef4aed5c279eef7f
#
_cell.length_a   1.000
_cell.length_b   1.000
_cell.length_c   1.000
_cell.angle_alpha   90.00
_cell.angle_beta   90.00
_cell.angle_gamma   90.00
#
_symmetry.space_group_name_H-M   'P 1'
#
loop_
_entity.id
_entity.type
_entity.pdbx_description
1 polymer ?
#
loop_
_entity_poly.entity_id
_entity_poly.type
_entity_poly.pdbx_seq_one_letter_code
_entity_poly.pdbx_strand_id
1 'polypeptide(L)'
;ATEETFDLIILDIMLPGKNGFDVCRDLRQDGMTRPILMLTARDQVADKVIGLKLGGDDYLTKPFENIELLARVEALLRRSATSATIHSTDFYEFGDVFVDFRKSEVTLSGKLVDLSAREFQLLCYFIENRESLLSRDELLNNVWGYDVTPSTRTVDVHIARLRQKIEVSPKYPVHIRTVHGMGYKFIG
;
A
#
# COMPACT_ATOMS: atom_id res chain seq x y z
N ALA A 1 4.93 27.23 -14.93
CA ALA A 1 5.42 26.22 -13.99
C ALA A 1 5.41 24.88 -14.71
N THR A 2 6.55 24.31 -14.99
CA THR A 2 6.70 22.96 -15.51
C THR A 2 6.21 22.01 -14.41
N GLU A 3 5.13 21.27 -14.66
CA GLU A 3 4.73 20.16 -13.83
C GLU A 3 5.83 19.08 -14.00
N GLU A 4 6.77 19.05 -13.08
CA GLU A 4 7.75 17.98 -13.03
C GLU A 4 7.00 16.70 -12.62
N THR A 5 7.04 15.69 -13.49
CA THR A 5 6.49 14.38 -13.21
C THR A 5 7.49 13.62 -12.34
N PHE A 6 7.08 13.21 -11.16
CA PHE A 6 7.87 12.36 -10.26
C PHE A 6 7.13 11.04 -10.04
N ASP A 7 7.88 9.98 -9.76
CA ASP A 7 7.34 8.63 -9.58
C ASP A 7 7.20 8.21 -8.10
N LEU A 8 7.86 8.92 -7.20
CA LEU A 8 7.88 8.65 -5.77
C LEU A 8 8.14 9.94 -4.98
N ILE A 9 7.57 10.03 -3.79
CA ILE A 9 7.83 11.11 -2.84
C ILE A 9 8.60 10.53 -1.65
N ILE A 10 9.73 11.16 -1.29
CA ILE A 10 10.42 10.92 -0.02
C ILE A 10 10.06 12.10 0.90
N LEU A 11 9.37 11.82 1.99
CA LEU A 11 8.80 12.82 2.87
C LEU A 11 9.38 12.72 4.29
N ASP A 12 10.11 13.74 4.71
CA ASP A 12 10.55 13.85 6.11
C ASP A 12 9.36 14.24 7.00
N ILE A 13 9.19 13.54 8.11
CA ILE A 13 8.17 13.88 9.10
C ILE A 13 8.52 15.19 9.82
N MET A 14 9.80 15.43 10.08
CA MET A 14 10.27 16.62 10.80
C MET A 14 10.63 17.76 9.84
N LEU A 15 9.65 18.23 9.08
CA LEU A 15 9.84 19.42 8.24
C LEU A 15 9.68 20.70 9.07
N PRO A 16 10.44 21.77 8.78
CA PRO A 16 10.22 23.08 9.38
C PRO A 16 8.87 23.64 8.91
N GLY A 17 8.04 24.06 9.84
CA GLY A 17 6.74 24.70 9.58
C GLY A 17 5.57 23.72 9.57
N LYS A 18 5.42 22.86 8.56
CA LYS A 18 4.33 21.88 8.46
C LYS A 18 4.81 20.49 8.77
N ASN A 19 4.09 19.75 9.63
CA ASN A 19 4.42 18.39 9.94
C ASN A 19 4.27 17.48 8.69
N GLY A 20 5.23 16.60 8.41
CA GLY A 20 5.18 15.68 7.29
C GLY A 20 3.95 14.77 7.28
N PHE A 21 3.38 14.46 8.44
CA PHE A 21 2.12 13.73 8.54
C PHE A 21 0.94 14.50 7.92
N ASP A 22 0.87 15.82 8.17
CA ASP A 22 -0.17 16.67 7.60
C ASP A 22 0.04 16.82 6.09
N VAL A 23 1.29 16.93 5.64
CA VAL A 23 1.62 16.97 4.20
C VAL A 23 1.18 15.67 3.52
N CYS A 24 1.48 14.51 4.11
CA CYS A 24 1.09 13.21 3.57
C CYS A 24 -0.43 13.09 3.44
N ARG A 25 -1.17 13.46 4.50
CA ARG A 25 -2.64 13.45 4.49
C ARG A 25 -3.20 14.34 3.39
N ASP A 26 -2.72 15.58 3.28
CA ASP A 26 -3.21 16.53 2.31
C ASP A 26 -2.93 16.07 0.87
N LEU A 27 -1.74 15.54 0.58
CA LEU A 27 -1.42 14.94 -0.71
C LEU A 27 -2.40 13.82 -1.09
N ARG A 28 -2.79 12.98 -0.12
CA ARG A 28 -3.77 11.92 -0.35
C ARG A 28 -5.19 12.44 -0.54
N GLN A 29 -5.57 13.51 0.16
CA GLN A 29 -6.86 14.18 -0.03
C GLN A 29 -6.96 14.85 -1.40
N ASP A 30 -5.83 15.34 -1.92
CA ASP A 30 -5.72 15.92 -3.27
C ASP A 30 -5.65 14.85 -4.39
N GLY A 31 -5.86 13.56 -4.06
CA GLY A 31 -5.91 12.46 -5.04
C GLY A 31 -4.53 11.93 -5.46
N MET A 32 -3.45 12.27 -4.74
CA MET A 32 -2.10 11.78 -5.03
C MET A 32 -1.99 10.26 -4.76
N THR A 33 -1.79 9.48 -5.81
CA THR A 33 -1.64 8.00 -5.74
C THR A 33 -0.20 7.52 -5.76
N ARG A 34 0.76 8.41 -6.11
CA ARG A 34 2.19 8.08 -6.13
C ARG A 34 2.68 7.56 -4.78
N PRO A 35 3.67 6.63 -4.74
CA PRO A 35 4.23 6.12 -3.50
C PRO A 35 4.82 7.24 -2.65
N ILE A 36 4.61 7.14 -1.33
CA ILE A 36 5.20 8.05 -0.33
C ILE A 36 6.02 7.23 0.65
N LEU A 37 7.35 7.45 0.65
CA LEU A 37 8.27 6.92 1.65
C LEU A 37 8.45 7.98 2.75
N MET A 38 8.04 7.63 3.98
CA MET A 38 8.16 8.53 5.14
C MET A 38 9.53 8.37 5.80
N LEU A 39 10.27 9.48 5.98
CA LEU A 39 11.49 9.49 6.80
C LEU A 39 11.16 9.95 8.22
N THR A 40 11.56 9.17 9.22
CA THR A 40 11.27 9.48 10.63
C THR A 40 12.51 9.37 11.52
N ALA A 41 12.68 10.31 12.44
CA ALA A 41 13.68 10.20 13.52
C ALA A 41 13.12 9.43 14.74
N ARG A 42 11.82 9.08 14.73
CA ARG A 42 11.12 8.45 15.84
C ARG A 42 10.97 6.96 15.59
N ASP A 43 11.54 6.16 16.50
CA ASP A 43 11.45 4.70 16.43
C ASP A 43 10.17 4.14 17.11
N GLN A 44 9.28 5.00 17.60
CA GLN A 44 8.06 4.57 18.24
C GLN A 44 7.11 3.94 17.22
N VAL A 45 6.65 2.73 17.51
CA VAL A 45 5.70 1.98 16.67
C VAL A 45 4.42 2.80 16.40
N ALA A 46 4.02 3.65 17.36
CA ALA A 46 2.85 4.51 17.21
C ALA A 46 3.01 5.52 16.06
N ASP A 47 4.16 6.18 15.92
CA ASP A 47 4.39 7.16 14.85
C ASP A 47 4.41 6.50 13.47
N LYS A 48 5.00 5.29 13.37
CA LYS A 48 5.00 4.49 12.14
C LYS A 48 3.57 4.12 11.72
N VAL A 49 2.74 3.67 12.68
CA VAL A 49 1.33 3.35 12.42
C VAL A 49 0.53 4.60 12.03
N ILE A 50 0.79 5.75 12.65
CA ILE A 50 0.13 7.01 12.31
C ILE A 50 0.49 7.42 10.88
N GLY A 51 1.78 7.44 10.52
CA GLY A 51 2.23 7.78 9.17
C GLY A 51 1.61 6.91 8.08
N LEU A 52 1.58 5.60 8.32
CA LEU A 52 0.92 4.66 7.41
C LEU A 52 -0.59 4.91 7.34
N LYS A 53 -1.29 5.16 8.46
CA LYS A 53 -2.73 5.49 8.47
C LYS A 53 -3.06 6.78 7.72
N LEU A 54 -2.15 7.73 7.68
CA LEU A 54 -2.33 9.01 6.99
C LEU A 54 -2.03 8.96 5.50
N GLY A 55 -1.52 7.83 4.99
CA GLY A 55 -1.34 7.65 3.55
C GLY A 55 0.06 7.28 3.10
N GLY A 56 1.04 7.17 4.00
CA GLY A 56 2.35 6.63 3.68
C GLY A 56 2.29 5.18 3.20
N ASP A 57 3.15 4.83 2.26
CA ASP A 57 3.24 3.46 1.72
C ASP A 57 4.33 2.64 2.40
N ASP A 58 5.39 3.30 2.86
CA ASP A 58 6.46 2.72 3.66
C ASP A 58 7.12 3.80 4.52
N TYR A 59 7.99 3.41 5.44
CA TYR A 59 8.75 4.32 6.29
C TYR A 59 10.19 3.86 6.46
N LEU A 60 11.10 4.82 6.73
CA LEU A 60 12.50 4.59 7.00
C LEU A 60 12.93 5.42 8.23
N THR A 61 13.51 4.75 9.22
CA THR A 61 13.93 5.39 10.49
C THR A 61 15.35 5.95 10.36
N LYS A 62 15.53 7.20 10.74
CA LYS A 62 16.84 7.85 10.85
C LYS A 62 17.54 7.46 12.18
N PRO A 63 18.87 7.20 12.16
CA PRO A 63 19.75 7.19 10.98
C PRO A 63 19.56 5.92 10.14
N PHE A 64 19.75 6.01 8.83
CA PHE A 64 19.64 4.90 7.89
C PHE A 64 20.85 4.86 6.96
N GLU A 65 21.17 3.67 6.45
CA GLU A 65 22.17 3.47 5.42
C GLU A 65 21.59 3.77 4.03
N ASN A 66 22.40 4.33 3.13
CA ASN A 66 21.96 4.65 1.76
C ASN A 66 21.46 3.41 1.02
N ILE A 67 22.02 2.24 1.30
CA ILE A 67 21.60 0.98 0.68
C ILE A 67 20.17 0.62 1.10
N GLU A 68 19.79 0.89 2.35
CA GLU A 68 18.41 0.66 2.83
C GLU A 68 17.43 1.63 2.16
N LEU A 69 17.79 2.91 2.05
CA LEU A 69 16.97 3.89 1.33
C LEU A 69 16.72 3.46 -0.11
N LEU A 70 17.78 3.08 -0.84
CA LEU A 70 17.67 2.65 -2.22
C LEU A 70 16.81 1.39 -2.38
N ALA A 71 17.00 0.38 -1.52
CA ALA A 71 16.19 -0.84 -1.54
C ALA A 71 14.69 -0.55 -1.35
N ARG A 72 14.34 0.38 -0.44
CA ARG A 72 12.93 0.80 -0.24
C ARG A 72 12.37 1.58 -1.41
N VAL A 73 13.15 2.49 -1.99
CA VAL A 73 12.76 3.24 -3.20
C VAL A 73 12.50 2.28 -4.36
N GLU A 74 13.42 1.34 -4.61
CA GLU A 74 13.25 0.31 -5.65
C GLU A 74 12.01 -0.57 -5.39
N ALA A 75 11.78 -0.98 -4.15
CA ALA A 75 10.58 -1.75 -3.78
C ALA A 75 9.28 -0.98 -4.01
N LEU A 76 9.29 0.34 -3.80
CA LEU A 76 8.14 1.20 -4.06
C LEU A 76 7.94 1.48 -5.55
N LEU A 77 9.01 1.57 -6.33
CA LEU A 77 8.98 1.83 -7.77
C LEU A 77 8.76 0.57 -8.64
N ARG A 78 8.93 -0.61 -8.11
CA ARG A 78 8.79 -1.92 -8.82
C ARG A 78 7.38 -2.17 -9.41
N ARG A 79 6.60 -1.12 -9.61
CA ARG A 79 5.23 -1.15 -10.12
C ARG A 79 5.10 -1.69 -11.54
N SER A 80 6.09 -1.43 -12.37
CA SER A 80 5.91 -1.52 -13.82
C SER A 80 6.29 -2.85 -14.43
N ALA A 81 7.14 -3.63 -13.74
CA ALA A 81 7.68 -4.85 -14.31
C ALA A 81 6.90 -6.12 -13.96
N THR A 82 6.20 -6.14 -12.81
CA THR A 82 5.55 -7.37 -12.32
C THR A 82 4.08 -7.46 -12.74
N SER A 83 3.40 -6.34 -12.95
CA SER A 83 2.00 -6.34 -13.42
C SER A 83 1.82 -6.84 -14.86
N ALA A 84 2.87 -6.81 -15.67
CA ALA A 84 2.77 -7.18 -17.08
C ALA A 84 2.92 -8.69 -17.36
N THR A 85 3.29 -9.51 -16.37
CA THR A 85 3.77 -10.87 -16.69
C THR A 85 2.91 -12.01 -16.09
N ILE A 86 1.91 -11.76 -15.25
CA ILE A 86 1.29 -12.87 -14.49
C ILE A 86 -0.24 -12.95 -14.61
N HIS A 87 -0.93 -11.91 -15.08
CA HIS A 87 -2.38 -12.02 -15.26
C HIS A 87 -2.70 -12.61 -16.63
N SER A 88 -3.26 -13.83 -16.65
CA SER A 88 -3.83 -14.46 -17.85
C SER A 88 -5.06 -13.69 -18.37
N THR A 89 -5.56 -12.73 -17.60
CA THR A 89 -6.69 -11.85 -17.90
C THR A 89 -6.33 -10.40 -17.61
N ASP A 90 -6.77 -9.49 -18.47
CA ASP A 90 -6.52 -8.04 -18.32
C ASP A 90 -7.30 -7.41 -17.16
N PHE A 91 -8.31 -8.10 -16.65
CA PHE A 91 -9.21 -7.63 -15.58
C PHE A 91 -9.67 -8.77 -14.66
N TYR A 92 -10.15 -8.38 -13.48
CA TYR A 92 -10.77 -9.29 -12.51
C TYR A 92 -11.97 -8.63 -11.84
N GLU A 93 -13.00 -9.42 -11.57
CA GLU A 93 -14.23 -8.96 -10.93
C GLU A 93 -14.55 -9.80 -9.68
N PHE A 94 -14.95 -9.14 -8.62
CA PHE A 94 -15.45 -9.77 -7.41
C PHE A 94 -16.46 -8.85 -6.69
N GLY A 95 -17.62 -9.36 -6.32
CA GLY A 95 -18.70 -8.52 -5.80
C GLY A 95 -19.00 -7.38 -6.77
N ASP A 96 -18.98 -6.14 -6.25
CA ASP A 96 -19.16 -4.92 -7.05
C ASP A 96 -17.83 -4.27 -7.46
N VAL A 97 -16.70 -4.96 -7.24
CA VAL A 97 -15.36 -4.45 -7.55
C VAL A 97 -14.90 -4.97 -8.91
N PHE A 98 -14.44 -4.04 -9.76
CA PHE A 98 -13.76 -4.33 -11.02
C PHE A 98 -12.33 -3.82 -10.97
N VAL A 99 -11.37 -4.65 -11.34
CA VAL A 99 -9.92 -4.35 -11.35
C VAL A 99 -9.42 -4.45 -12.79
N ASP A 100 -8.89 -3.35 -13.33
CA ASP A 100 -8.19 -3.31 -14.61
C ASP A 100 -6.67 -3.29 -14.33
N PHE A 101 -6.01 -4.42 -14.57
CA PHE A 101 -4.58 -4.57 -14.30
C PHE A 101 -3.71 -3.75 -15.26
N ARG A 102 -4.16 -3.54 -16.50
CA ARG A 102 -3.43 -2.77 -17.52
C ARG A 102 -3.35 -1.28 -17.15
N LYS A 103 -4.47 -0.75 -16.66
CA LYS A 103 -4.57 0.66 -16.27
C LYS A 103 -4.17 0.89 -14.83
N SER A 104 -4.04 -0.20 -14.02
CA SER A 104 -3.90 -0.13 -12.56
C SER A 104 -5.06 0.63 -11.92
N GLU A 105 -6.27 0.43 -12.42
CA GLU A 105 -7.50 1.07 -11.97
C GLU A 105 -8.40 0.08 -11.26
N VAL A 106 -9.12 0.55 -10.26
CA VAL A 106 -10.13 -0.20 -9.53
C VAL A 106 -11.41 0.62 -9.50
N THR A 107 -12.54 -0.02 -9.77
CA THR A 107 -13.85 0.60 -9.57
C THR A 107 -14.70 -0.21 -8.60
N LEU A 108 -15.54 0.47 -7.82
CA LEU A 108 -16.56 -0.11 -6.94
C LEU A 108 -17.92 0.39 -7.40
N SER A 109 -18.82 -0.52 -7.81
CA SER A 109 -20.13 -0.16 -8.39
C SER A 109 -20.00 0.88 -9.53
N GLY A 110 -18.97 0.73 -10.38
CA GLY A 110 -18.68 1.61 -11.53
C GLY A 110 -18.04 2.97 -11.20
N LYS A 111 -17.74 3.25 -9.93
CA LYS A 111 -17.03 4.47 -9.52
C LYS A 111 -15.56 4.17 -9.27
N LEU A 112 -14.68 5.02 -9.80
CA LEU A 112 -13.24 4.88 -9.60
C LEU A 112 -12.90 4.95 -8.11
N VAL A 113 -12.06 4.00 -7.66
CA VAL A 113 -11.53 3.90 -6.30
C VAL A 113 -10.07 4.30 -6.30
N ASP A 114 -9.74 5.31 -5.52
CA ASP A 114 -8.39 5.84 -5.41
C ASP A 114 -7.53 4.95 -4.52
N LEU A 115 -6.80 4.00 -5.11
CA LEU A 115 -5.85 3.17 -4.40
C LEU A 115 -4.45 3.75 -4.50
N SER A 116 -3.72 3.78 -3.38
CA SER A 116 -2.28 3.99 -3.47
C SER A 116 -1.62 2.79 -4.17
N ALA A 117 -0.40 3.00 -4.64
CA ALA A 117 0.35 1.96 -5.31
C ALA A 117 0.46 0.68 -4.51
N ARG A 118 0.69 0.83 -3.21
CA ARG A 118 0.87 -0.31 -2.32
C ARG A 118 -0.46 -1.03 -2.04
N GLU A 119 -1.55 -0.29 -1.96
CA GLU A 119 -2.88 -0.88 -1.84
C GLU A 119 -3.26 -1.67 -3.10
N PHE A 120 -2.93 -1.13 -4.28
CA PHE A 120 -3.15 -1.83 -5.54
C PHE A 120 -2.31 -3.11 -5.64
N GLN A 121 -1.01 -3.06 -5.31
CA GLN A 121 -0.14 -4.24 -5.27
C GLN A 121 -0.64 -5.30 -4.30
N LEU A 122 -1.10 -4.89 -3.11
CA LEU A 122 -1.66 -5.80 -2.11
C LEU A 122 -2.93 -6.47 -2.63
N LEU A 123 -3.81 -5.72 -3.30
CA LEU A 123 -5.02 -6.27 -3.92
C LEU A 123 -4.67 -7.28 -5.03
N CYS A 124 -3.73 -6.95 -5.92
CA CYS A 124 -3.26 -7.86 -6.96
C CYS A 124 -2.72 -9.16 -6.35
N TYR A 125 -1.88 -9.08 -5.32
CA TYR A 125 -1.32 -10.25 -4.66
C TYR A 125 -2.40 -11.13 -4.01
N PHE A 126 -3.45 -10.52 -3.43
CA PHE A 126 -4.60 -11.26 -2.94
C PHE A 126 -5.39 -11.97 -4.04
N ILE A 127 -5.60 -11.33 -5.18
CA ILE A 127 -6.30 -11.91 -6.33
C ILE A 127 -5.52 -13.10 -6.91
N GLU A 128 -4.19 -12.96 -7.04
CA GLU A 128 -3.30 -14.04 -7.52
C GLU A 128 -3.33 -15.26 -6.59
N ASN A 129 -3.43 -15.02 -5.29
CA ASN A 129 -3.43 -16.06 -4.25
C ASN A 129 -4.81 -16.25 -3.60
N ARG A 130 -5.88 -16.08 -4.41
CA ARG A 130 -7.26 -16.22 -3.93
C ARG A 130 -7.48 -17.59 -3.27
N GLU A 131 -8.37 -17.62 -2.30
CA GLU A 131 -8.70 -18.80 -1.47
C GLU A 131 -7.54 -19.35 -0.61
N SER A 132 -6.33 -18.84 -0.77
CA SER A 132 -5.18 -19.21 0.05
C SER A 132 -5.13 -18.42 1.34
N LEU A 133 -4.61 -19.05 2.39
CA LEU A 133 -4.28 -18.39 3.64
C LEU A 133 -2.89 -17.76 3.50
N LEU A 134 -2.82 -16.43 3.59
CA LEU A 134 -1.59 -15.67 3.49
C LEU A 134 -1.19 -15.13 4.86
N SER A 135 -0.02 -15.52 5.32
CA SER A 135 0.52 -14.99 6.59
C SER A 135 0.93 -13.52 6.44
N ARG A 136 1.06 -12.81 7.58
CA ARG A 136 1.54 -11.42 7.58
C ARG A 136 2.95 -11.27 7.05
N ASP A 137 3.83 -12.22 7.37
CA ASP A 137 5.21 -12.23 6.89
C ASP A 137 5.27 -12.50 5.39
N GLU A 138 4.44 -13.39 4.89
CA GLU A 138 4.33 -13.68 3.47
C GLU A 138 3.83 -12.45 2.68
N LEU A 139 2.76 -11.79 3.15
CA LEU A 139 2.28 -10.55 2.57
C LEU A 139 3.35 -9.46 2.61
N LEU A 140 4.05 -9.32 3.74
CA LEU A 140 5.12 -8.36 3.90
C LEU A 140 6.25 -8.60 2.89
N ASN A 141 6.73 -9.84 2.80
CA ASN A 141 7.84 -10.20 1.93
C ASN A 141 7.51 -10.04 0.44
N ASN A 142 6.32 -10.44 0.02
CA ASN A 142 5.95 -10.42 -1.40
C ASN A 142 5.46 -9.04 -1.88
N VAL A 143 4.80 -8.27 -1.03
CA VAL A 143 4.29 -6.93 -1.40
C VAL A 143 5.33 -5.84 -1.11
N TRP A 144 6.11 -5.93 -0.02
CA TRP A 144 7.10 -4.91 0.37
C TRP A 144 8.53 -5.27 0.00
N GLY A 145 8.88 -6.56 -0.14
CA GLY A 145 10.21 -7.06 -0.51
C GLY A 145 11.03 -7.58 0.68
N TYR A 146 11.97 -8.49 0.40
CA TYR A 146 12.73 -9.24 1.42
C TYR A 146 13.71 -8.39 2.26
N ASP A 147 14.19 -7.26 1.72
CA ASP A 147 15.20 -6.42 2.38
C ASP A 147 14.60 -5.31 3.25
N VAL A 148 13.28 -5.29 3.34
CA VAL A 148 12.56 -4.29 4.14
C VAL A 148 12.20 -4.91 5.49
N THR A 149 12.59 -4.28 6.58
CA THR A 149 12.16 -4.63 7.94
C THR A 149 11.00 -3.74 8.44
N PRO A 150 9.87 -3.61 7.73
CA PRO A 150 8.68 -3.05 8.33
C PRO A 150 8.12 -4.05 9.33
N SER A 151 7.49 -3.55 10.36
CA SER A 151 6.71 -4.38 11.27
C SER A 151 5.52 -5.02 10.51
N THR A 152 5.14 -6.24 10.85
CA THR A 152 3.92 -6.89 10.33
C THR A 152 2.66 -6.04 10.53
N ARG A 153 2.66 -5.05 11.43
CA ARG A 153 1.63 -4.03 11.59
C ARG A 153 1.43 -3.17 10.34
N THR A 154 2.46 -3.01 9.51
CA THR A 154 2.35 -2.33 8.21
C THR A 154 1.30 -3.01 7.33
N VAL A 155 1.31 -4.33 7.28
CA VAL A 155 0.31 -5.13 6.55
C VAL A 155 -1.09 -4.86 7.09
N ASP A 156 -1.27 -4.93 8.42
CA ASP A 156 -2.59 -4.74 9.05
C ASP A 156 -3.18 -3.34 8.74
N VAL A 157 -2.33 -2.30 8.70
CA VAL A 157 -2.76 -0.93 8.36
C VAL A 157 -3.21 -0.83 6.90
N HIS A 158 -2.44 -1.39 5.96
CA HIS A 158 -2.80 -1.35 4.54
C HIS A 158 -4.04 -2.19 4.25
N ILE A 159 -4.21 -3.34 4.90
CA ILE A 159 -5.44 -4.13 4.81
C ILE A 159 -6.64 -3.36 5.33
N ALA A 160 -6.50 -2.65 6.46
CA ALA A 160 -7.58 -1.83 6.99
C ALA A 160 -7.99 -0.71 6.01
N ARG A 161 -7.01 -0.04 5.38
CA ARG A 161 -7.25 0.99 4.37
C ARG A 161 -7.89 0.41 3.09
N LEU A 162 -7.38 -0.72 2.62
CA LEU A 162 -7.92 -1.39 1.44
C LEU A 162 -9.37 -1.80 1.67
N ARG A 163 -9.69 -2.39 2.83
CA ARG A 163 -11.08 -2.70 3.23
C ARG A 163 -11.99 -1.48 3.23
N GLN A 164 -11.51 -0.33 3.72
CA GLN A 164 -12.29 0.92 3.72
C GLN A 164 -12.70 1.35 2.31
N LYS A 165 -11.95 0.94 1.30
CA LYS A 165 -12.13 1.35 -0.09
C LYS A 165 -12.92 0.36 -0.95
N ILE A 166 -12.82 -0.94 -0.66
CA ILE A 166 -13.41 -1.99 -1.50
C ILE A 166 -14.51 -2.83 -0.80
N GLU A 167 -14.60 -2.79 0.52
CA GLU A 167 -15.63 -3.53 1.26
C GLU A 167 -16.85 -2.66 1.55
N VAL A 168 -18.05 -3.21 1.40
CA VAL A 168 -19.29 -2.54 1.81
C VAL A 168 -19.28 -2.22 3.30
N SER A 169 -18.75 -3.14 4.11
CA SER A 169 -18.57 -2.94 5.55
C SER A 169 -17.16 -3.34 5.98
N PRO A 170 -16.22 -2.40 6.16
CA PRO A 170 -14.85 -2.70 6.59
C PRO A 170 -14.77 -3.45 7.93
N LYS A 171 -15.79 -3.29 8.79
CA LYS A 171 -15.87 -3.98 10.09
C LYS A 171 -16.26 -5.45 9.93
N TYR A 172 -17.04 -5.77 8.89
CA TYR A 172 -17.48 -7.13 8.57
C TYR A 172 -17.09 -7.46 7.13
N PRO A 173 -15.78 -7.63 6.85
CA PRO A 173 -15.29 -7.80 5.50
C PRO A 173 -15.73 -9.14 4.92
N VAL A 174 -16.17 -9.10 3.66
CA VAL A 174 -16.59 -10.28 2.91
C VAL A 174 -15.42 -10.84 2.09
N HIS A 175 -14.66 -9.95 1.46
CA HIS A 175 -13.60 -10.32 0.53
C HIS A 175 -12.26 -10.55 1.22
N ILE A 176 -11.76 -9.61 2.01
CA ILE A 176 -10.48 -9.79 2.71
C ILE A 176 -10.77 -10.20 4.15
N ARG A 177 -10.78 -11.50 4.42
CA ARG A 177 -11.10 -12.04 5.75
C ARG A 177 -9.87 -12.17 6.64
N THR A 178 -10.02 -11.90 7.93
CA THR A 178 -8.98 -12.17 8.94
C THR A 178 -9.12 -13.59 9.45
N VAL A 179 -8.04 -14.36 9.39
CA VAL A 179 -7.90 -15.64 10.08
C VAL A 179 -7.05 -15.39 11.32
N HIS A 180 -7.71 -15.35 12.48
CA HIS A 180 -7.07 -14.95 13.74
C HIS A 180 -5.83 -15.81 14.04
N GLY A 181 -4.74 -15.13 14.40
CA GLY A 181 -3.44 -15.76 14.69
C GLY A 181 -2.65 -16.24 13.47
N MET A 182 -3.27 -16.35 12.29
CA MET A 182 -2.63 -16.92 11.10
C MET A 182 -2.37 -15.91 9.98
N GLY A 183 -3.30 -14.99 9.71
CA GLY A 183 -3.13 -14.01 8.62
C GLY A 183 -4.45 -13.61 7.98
N TYR A 184 -4.46 -13.56 6.65
CA TYR A 184 -5.58 -13.11 5.86
C TYR A 184 -5.89 -14.06 4.71
N LYS A 185 -7.15 -14.07 4.29
CA LYS A 185 -7.61 -14.85 3.15
C LYS A 185 -8.50 -13.98 2.27
N PHE A 186 -8.27 -13.99 0.97
CA PHE A 186 -9.11 -13.31 -0.01
C PHE A 186 -10.16 -14.28 -0.55
N ILE A 187 -11.41 -13.81 -0.57
CA ILE A 187 -12.58 -14.50 -1.11
C ILE A 187 -13.16 -13.61 -2.22
N GLY A 188 -13.08 -14.05 -3.44
CA GLY A 188 -13.57 -13.30 -4.60
C GLY A 188 -13.71 -14.13 -5.84
#